data_e1de5e95a8e84a0272e95572a1bfd316
#
_entry.id   e1de5e95a8e84a0272e95572a1bfd316
#
_cell.length_a   1.000
_cell.length_b   1.000
_cell.length_c   1.000
_cell.angle_alpha   90.00
_cell.angle_beta   90.00
_cell.angle_gamma   90.00
#
_symmetry.space_group_name_H-M   'P 1'
#
loop_
_entity.id
_entity.type
_entity.pdbx_description
1 polymer ?
#
loop_
_entity_poly.entity_id
_entity_poly.type
_entity_poly.pdbx_seq_one_letter_code
_entity_poly.pdbx_strand_id
1 'polypeptide(L)'
;PIKMDEEIPQEIKEIIEEDYKYRYMFSHPTDEGGSVSFPMGRESEGTQKLFEIIPLIRSAFNDSMVVIVDELDNSLHPHIADLIVKLFNDPDVNKKGSQLVFSTHNMQLMAPEKMRRDQIWFCEKNKGASSLYSLDDFDKKKIKTTTPYAAWYDEGRFGGVPDINYLKVASFISGDISLVMPDIDVKELSDGFFEEFDGDLSDE
;
A
#
# COMPACT_ATOMS: atom_id res chain seq x y z
N PRO A 1 21.05 -4.85 -29.29
CA PRO A 1 21.40 -3.44 -29.45
C PRO A 1 20.12 -2.67 -29.83
N ILE A 2 19.78 -1.68 -29.05
CA ILE A 2 18.67 -0.77 -29.36
C ILE A 2 19.17 0.08 -30.54
N LYS A 3 18.44 0.08 -31.66
CA LYS A 3 18.67 1.06 -32.71
C LYS A 3 18.15 2.38 -32.20
N MET A 4 19.06 3.25 -31.79
CA MET A 4 18.71 4.61 -31.39
C MET A 4 18.62 5.49 -32.62
N ASP A 5 17.63 6.36 -32.62
CA ASP A 5 17.43 7.35 -33.68
C ASP A 5 18.62 8.34 -33.67
N GLU A 6 19.10 8.75 -34.85
CA GLU A 6 20.28 9.62 -34.98
C GLU A 6 20.06 11.03 -34.38
N GLU A 7 18.80 11.42 -34.17
CA GLU A 7 18.40 12.74 -33.63
C GLU A 7 18.54 12.88 -32.10
N ILE A 8 18.87 11.79 -31.37
CA ILE A 8 19.00 11.87 -29.88
C ILE A 8 20.38 12.46 -29.54
N PRO A 9 20.46 13.51 -28.68
CA PRO A 9 21.72 14.07 -28.20
C PRO A 9 22.62 13.01 -27.56
N GLN A 10 23.94 13.18 -27.74
CA GLN A 10 24.94 12.20 -27.27
C GLN A 10 24.86 11.94 -25.77
N GLU A 11 24.62 12.99 -24.95
CA GLU A 11 24.48 12.92 -23.50
C GLU A 11 23.29 12.04 -23.08
N ILE A 12 22.17 12.10 -23.83
CA ILE A 12 21.00 11.25 -23.58
C ILE A 12 21.27 9.82 -24.03
N LYS A 13 22.05 9.61 -25.12
CA LYS A 13 22.45 8.28 -25.57
C LYS A 13 23.30 7.58 -24.50
N GLU A 14 24.24 8.28 -23.89
CA GLU A 14 25.11 7.74 -22.82
C GLU A 14 24.30 7.35 -21.57
N ILE A 15 23.31 8.15 -21.15
CA ILE A 15 22.41 7.83 -20.03
C ILE A 15 21.57 6.60 -20.38
N ILE A 16 21.01 6.53 -21.59
CA ILE A 16 20.22 5.38 -22.03
C ILE A 16 21.10 4.12 -22.13
N GLU A 17 22.33 4.22 -22.63
CA GLU A 17 23.24 3.09 -22.72
C GLU A 17 23.68 2.58 -21.34
N GLU A 18 23.83 3.45 -20.35
CA GLU A 18 24.16 3.09 -18.99
C GLU A 18 22.98 2.42 -18.27
N ASP A 19 21.77 2.94 -18.41
CA ASP A 19 20.53 2.37 -17.85
C ASP A 19 20.13 1.03 -18.51
N TYR A 20 20.47 0.83 -19.81
CA TYR A 20 20.14 -0.40 -20.53
C TYR A 20 21.30 -1.39 -20.65
N LYS A 21 22.41 -1.15 -19.96
CA LYS A 21 23.61 -2.01 -19.98
C LYS A 21 23.33 -3.43 -19.52
N TYR A 22 22.35 -3.61 -18.63
CA TYR A 22 21.91 -4.91 -18.16
C TYR A 22 20.41 -5.05 -18.32
N ARG A 23 19.96 -6.06 -19.05
CA ARG A 23 18.57 -6.45 -19.14
C ARG A 23 18.34 -7.74 -18.37
N TYR A 24 17.55 -7.68 -17.32
CA TYR A 24 17.13 -8.88 -16.61
C TYR A 24 16.09 -9.64 -17.43
N MET A 25 16.35 -10.94 -17.61
CA MET A 25 15.47 -11.87 -18.32
C MET A 25 15.10 -12.99 -17.35
N PHE A 26 13.82 -13.30 -17.27
CA PHE A 26 13.27 -14.37 -16.45
C PHE A 26 12.96 -15.57 -17.34
N SER A 27 13.46 -16.74 -16.97
CA SER A 27 13.25 -17.97 -17.72
C SER A 27 12.13 -18.79 -17.10
N HIS A 28 11.10 -19.05 -17.87
CA HIS A 28 9.95 -19.86 -17.48
C HIS A 28 9.99 -21.22 -18.20
N PRO A 29 9.77 -22.33 -17.47
CA PRO A 29 9.66 -23.64 -18.10
C PRO A 29 8.41 -23.70 -18.97
N THR A 30 8.45 -24.48 -20.05
CA THR A 30 7.30 -24.77 -20.91
C THR A 30 6.85 -26.21 -20.70
N ASP A 31 5.58 -26.49 -20.97
CA ASP A 31 5.00 -27.85 -20.86
C ASP A 31 5.69 -28.88 -21.78
N GLU A 32 6.34 -28.43 -22.84
CA GLU A 32 7.08 -29.27 -23.80
C GLU A 32 8.52 -29.54 -23.37
N GLY A 33 8.93 -29.14 -22.15
CA GLY A 33 10.28 -29.38 -21.61
C GLY A 33 11.35 -28.39 -22.05
N GLY A 34 10.94 -27.23 -22.65
CA GLY A 34 11.80 -26.11 -22.99
C GLY A 34 11.72 -24.98 -21.95
N SER A 35 12.27 -23.83 -22.31
CA SER A 35 12.09 -22.58 -21.54
C SER A 35 11.88 -21.39 -22.47
N VAL A 36 11.08 -20.43 -22.01
CA VAL A 36 10.85 -19.14 -22.66
C VAL A 36 11.32 -18.04 -21.71
N SER A 37 12.04 -17.06 -22.26
CA SER A 37 12.56 -15.93 -21.47
C SER A 37 11.77 -14.66 -21.74
N PHE A 38 11.33 -14.01 -20.67
CA PHE A 38 10.65 -12.73 -20.71
C PHE A 38 11.50 -11.63 -20.06
N PRO A 39 11.50 -10.40 -20.59
CA PRO A 39 12.12 -9.26 -19.90
C PRO A 39 11.32 -8.92 -18.64
N MET A 40 12.00 -8.34 -17.62
CA MET A 40 11.42 -7.96 -16.33
C MET A 40 10.10 -7.18 -16.46
N GLY A 41 9.99 -6.26 -17.41
CA GLY A 41 8.76 -5.48 -17.62
C GLY A 41 7.56 -6.28 -18.17
N ARG A 42 7.72 -7.59 -18.45
CA ARG A 42 6.62 -8.52 -18.77
C ARG A 42 6.24 -9.45 -17.61
N GLU A 43 7.00 -9.41 -16.53
CA GLU A 43 6.66 -10.15 -15.32
C GLU A 43 5.49 -9.47 -14.60
N SER A 44 4.83 -10.22 -13.69
CA SER A 44 3.82 -9.65 -12.82
C SER A 44 4.43 -8.55 -11.94
N GLU A 45 3.64 -7.54 -11.56
CA GLU A 45 4.11 -6.48 -10.65
C GLU A 45 4.66 -7.05 -9.35
N GLY A 46 4.04 -8.11 -8.81
CA GLY A 46 4.54 -8.80 -7.62
C GLY A 46 5.92 -9.43 -7.82
N THR A 47 6.19 -10.02 -9.00
CA THR A 47 7.52 -10.56 -9.34
C THR A 47 8.55 -9.43 -9.44
N GLN A 48 8.19 -8.33 -10.10
CA GLN A 48 9.05 -7.16 -10.22
C GLN A 48 9.39 -6.59 -8.83
N LYS A 49 8.38 -6.40 -7.97
CA LYS A 49 8.58 -5.88 -6.61
C LYS A 49 9.44 -6.82 -5.75
N LEU A 50 9.26 -8.13 -5.86
CA LEU A 50 10.12 -9.10 -5.17
C LEU A 50 11.58 -9.02 -5.65
N PHE A 51 11.79 -8.86 -6.94
CA PHE A 51 13.12 -8.70 -7.50
C PHE A 51 13.84 -7.44 -6.98
N GLU A 52 13.10 -6.38 -6.71
CA GLU A 52 13.62 -5.13 -6.14
C GLU A 52 13.86 -5.23 -4.63
N ILE A 53 12.90 -5.80 -3.88
CA ILE A 53 12.94 -5.75 -2.41
C ILE A 53 13.89 -6.79 -1.79
N ILE A 54 14.05 -7.98 -2.40
CA ILE A 54 14.91 -9.04 -1.85
C ILE A 54 16.38 -8.62 -1.74
N PRO A 55 17.00 -8.02 -2.78
CA PRO A 55 18.38 -7.51 -2.66
C PRO A 55 18.52 -6.42 -1.60
N LEU A 56 17.52 -5.53 -1.47
CA LEU A 56 17.49 -4.49 -0.45
C LEU A 56 17.47 -5.08 0.97
N ILE A 57 16.60 -6.07 1.23
CA ILE A 57 16.53 -6.78 2.51
C ILE A 57 17.87 -7.46 2.83
N ARG A 58 18.47 -8.12 1.84
CA ARG A 58 19.78 -8.77 2.01
C ARG A 58 20.88 -7.77 2.37
N SER A 59 20.92 -6.62 1.70
CA SER A 59 21.88 -5.54 2.04
C SER A 59 21.60 -5.02 3.44
N ALA A 60 20.34 -4.78 3.77
CA ALA A 60 19.97 -4.30 5.11
C ALA A 60 20.44 -5.25 6.19
N PHE A 61 20.25 -6.55 6.07
CA PHE A 61 20.69 -7.54 7.05
C PHE A 61 22.22 -7.61 7.17
N ASN A 62 22.96 -7.35 6.09
CA ASN A 62 24.41 -7.31 6.11
C ASN A 62 24.96 -6.07 6.83
N ASP A 63 24.26 -4.93 6.72
CA ASP A 63 24.79 -3.62 7.13
C ASP A 63 24.03 -2.99 8.32
N SER A 64 23.11 -3.74 8.96
CA SER A 64 22.29 -3.26 10.10
C SER A 64 21.51 -1.97 9.77
N MET A 65 20.79 -1.98 8.67
CA MET A 65 20.08 -0.80 8.15
C MET A 65 18.64 -0.72 8.66
N VAL A 66 18.08 0.49 8.55
CA VAL A 66 16.63 0.72 8.62
C VAL A 66 16.08 0.75 7.20
N VAL A 67 15.12 -0.12 6.91
CA VAL A 67 14.40 -0.18 5.63
C VAL A 67 13.04 0.45 5.82
N ILE A 68 12.70 1.42 4.97
CA ILE A 68 11.40 2.09 5.00
C ILE A 68 10.66 1.73 3.70
N VAL A 69 9.45 1.18 3.82
CA VAL A 69 8.65 0.75 2.68
C VAL A 69 7.24 1.32 2.82
N ASP A 70 6.84 2.12 1.86
CA ASP A 70 5.45 2.56 1.75
C ASP A 70 4.62 1.49 1.04
N GLU A 71 3.43 1.20 1.58
CA GLU A 71 2.52 0.17 1.07
C GLU A 71 3.22 -1.17 0.81
N LEU A 72 3.74 -1.80 1.86
CA LEU A 72 4.48 -3.07 1.77
C LEU A 72 3.71 -4.17 1.03
N ASP A 73 2.39 -4.20 1.17
CA ASP A 73 1.48 -5.16 0.55
C ASP A 73 1.06 -4.79 -0.88
N ASN A 74 1.42 -3.59 -1.38
CA ASN A 74 1.08 -3.17 -2.74
C ASN A 74 1.70 -4.13 -3.77
N SER A 75 0.85 -4.69 -4.63
CA SER A 75 1.21 -5.68 -5.67
C SER A 75 1.83 -6.99 -5.15
N LEU A 76 1.92 -7.20 -3.83
CA LEU A 76 2.39 -8.45 -3.23
C LEU A 76 1.22 -9.30 -2.73
N HIS A 77 1.36 -10.61 -2.89
CA HIS A 77 0.44 -11.53 -2.21
C HIS A 77 0.60 -11.36 -0.68
N PRO A 78 -0.50 -11.36 0.12
CA PRO A 78 -0.44 -11.15 1.57
C PRO A 78 0.57 -12.03 2.31
N HIS A 79 0.76 -13.29 1.88
CA HIS A 79 1.76 -14.19 2.46
C HIS A 79 3.21 -13.73 2.22
N ILE A 80 3.47 -12.98 1.15
CA ILE A 80 4.82 -12.46 0.88
C ILE A 80 5.12 -11.28 1.82
N ALA A 81 4.17 -10.37 2.03
CA ALA A 81 4.31 -9.31 3.02
C ALA A 81 4.52 -9.90 4.44
N ASP A 82 3.75 -10.94 4.80
CA ASP A 82 3.93 -11.68 6.06
C ASP A 82 5.31 -12.31 6.18
N LEU A 83 5.81 -12.93 5.10
CA LEU A 83 7.17 -13.49 5.07
C LEU A 83 8.23 -12.42 5.31
N ILE A 84 8.12 -11.25 4.69
CA ILE A 84 9.08 -10.15 4.88
C ILE A 84 9.11 -9.71 6.34
N VAL A 85 7.94 -9.49 6.96
CA VAL A 85 7.84 -9.13 8.38
C VAL A 85 8.48 -10.20 9.26
N LYS A 86 8.22 -11.48 8.98
CA LYS A 86 8.83 -12.61 9.72
C LYS A 86 10.35 -12.62 9.61
N LEU A 87 10.91 -12.36 8.42
CA LEU A 87 12.37 -12.31 8.23
C LEU A 87 13.03 -11.22 9.10
N PHE A 88 12.39 -10.05 9.23
CA PHE A 88 12.91 -8.98 10.10
C PHE A 88 12.78 -9.32 11.59
N ASN A 89 11.76 -10.07 11.98
CA ASN A 89 11.52 -10.49 13.36
C ASN A 89 12.31 -11.73 13.77
N ASP A 90 12.90 -12.46 12.83
CA ASP A 90 13.66 -13.67 13.09
C ASP A 90 15.12 -13.35 13.48
N PRO A 91 15.55 -13.59 14.74
CA PRO A 91 16.90 -13.29 15.20
C PRO A 91 17.97 -14.17 14.56
N ASP A 92 17.60 -15.35 14.02
CA ASP A 92 18.55 -16.24 13.34
C ASP A 92 18.85 -15.78 11.93
N VAL A 93 17.95 -15.02 11.32
CA VAL A 93 18.08 -14.41 10.00
C VAL A 93 18.60 -12.97 10.13
N ASN A 94 17.95 -12.14 10.91
CA ASN A 94 18.28 -10.73 11.16
C ASN A 94 19.25 -10.57 12.32
N LYS A 95 20.43 -11.16 12.20
CA LYS A 95 21.44 -11.22 13.29
C LYS A 95 21.98 -9.87 13.73
N LYS A 96 21.94 -8.87 12.86
CA LYS A 96 22.47 -7.52 13.13
C LYS A 96 21.39 -6.53 13.57
N GLY A 97 20.14 -6.97 13.72
CA GLY A 97 19.04 -6.15 14.22
C GLY A 97 18.62 -5.03 13.26
N SER A 98 18.59 -5.30 11.96
CA SER A 98 18.02 -4.39 10.97
C SER A 98 16.56 -4.14 11.26
N GLN A 99 16.05 -2.95 10.92
CA GLN A 99 14.69 -2.53 11.23
C GLN A 99 13.88 -2.37 9.95
N LEU A 100 12.60 -2.73 10.02
CA LEU A 100 11.62 -2.49 8.97
C LEU A 100 10.54 -1.52 9.49
N VAL A 101 10.40 -0.39 8.82
CA VAL A 101 9.29 0.55 9.02
C VAL A 101 8.45 0.54 7.76
N PHE A 102 7.16 0.28 7.87
CA PHE A 102 6.32 0.17 6.69
C PHE A 102 4.90 0.66 6.94
N SER A 103 4.26 1.16 5.89
CA SER A 103 2.81 1.32 5.85
C SER A 103 2.17 0.11 5.17
N THR A 104 0.91 -0.18 5.50
CA THR A 104 0.18 -1.31 4.91
C THR A 104 -1.33 -1.14 5.09
N HIS A 105 -2.10 -1.67 4.13
CA HIS A 105 -3.54 -1.87 4.25
C HIS A 105 -3.91 -3.31 4.66
N ASN A 106 -2.91 -4.18 4.81
CA ASN A 106 -3.12 -5.58 5.19
C ASN A 106 -3.30 -5.75 6.70
N MET A 107 -4.53 -5.73 7.15
CA MET A 107 -4.89 -5.89 8.57
C MET A 107 -4.41 -7.22 9.18
N GLN A 108 -4.13 -8.26 8.37
CA GLN A 108 -3.63 -9.55 8.88
C GLN A 108 -2.22 -9.43 9.49
N LEU A 109 -1.47 -8.38 9.15
CA LEU A 109 -0.16 -8.11 9.76
C LEU A 109 -0.27 -7.60 11.19
N MET A 110 -1.43 -7.07 11.62
CA MET A 110 -1.66 -6.61 12.99
C MET A 110 -1.88 -7.75 14.00
N ALA A 111 -1.84 -9.00 13.58
CA ALA A 111 -2.08 -10.12 14.48
C ALA A 111 -1.06 -10.13 15.64
N PRO A 112 -1.51 -10.39 16.89
CA PRO A 112 -0.64 -10.33 18.09
C PRO A 112 0.57 -11.24 18.05
N GLU A 113 0.48 -12.35 17.31
CA GLU A 113 1.58 -13.29 17.10
C GLU A 113 2.64 -12.78 16.10
N LYS A 114 2.35 -11.73 15.36
CA LYS A 114 3.24 -11.15 14.34
C LYS A 114 3.87 -9.85 14.81
N MET A 115 3.09 -9.01 15.47
CA MET A 115 3.53 -7.68 15.88
C MET A 115 3.10 -7.37 17.31
N ARG A 116 3.99 -6.72 18.06
CA ARG A 116 3.68 -6.18 19.38
C ARG A 116 2.87 -4.90 19.26
N ARG A 117 2.16 -4.54 20.31
CA ARG A 117 1.33 -3.33 20.36
C ARG A 117 2.11 -2.04 20.08
N ASP A 118 3.33 -1.95 20.63
CA ASP A 118 4.24 -0.81 20.44
C ASP A 118 4.76 -0.68 19.01
N GLN A 119 4.63 -1.72 18.19
CA GLN A 119 5.01 -1.71 16.77
C GLN A 119 3.86 -1.29 15.84
N ILE A 120 2.61 -1.25 16.34
CA ILE A 120 1.42 -0.94 15.54
C ILE A 120 1.04 0.51 15.77
N TRP A 121 1.00 1.29 14.69
CA TRP A 121 0.65 2.70 14.69
C TRP A 121 -0.48 2.97 13.72
N PHE A 122 -1.40 3.85 14.09
CA PHE A 122 -2.51 4.29 13.25
C PHE A 122 -2.27 5.73 12.82
N CYS A 123 -2.57 6.00 11.54
CA CYS A 123 -2.58 7.33 10.98
C CYS A 123 -4.02 7.73 10.70
N GLU A 124 -4.48 8.82 11.28
CA GLU A 124 -5.82 9.34 11.10
C GLU A 124 -5.75 10.77 10.57
N LYS A 125 -6.56 11.09 9.56
CA LYS A 125 -6.70 12.43 9.03
C LYS A 125 -8.04 13.02 9.43
N ASN A 126 -8.01 14.11 10.18
CA ASN A 126 -9.21 14.83 10.61
C ASN A 126 -9.10 16.31 10.24
N LYS A 127 -10.06 16.82 9.46
CA LYS A 127 -10.14 18.23 9.02
C LYS A 127 -8.80 18.77 8.46
N GLY A 128 -8.13 17.96 7.63
CA GLY A 128 -6.87 18.33 6.99
C GLY A 128 -5.61 18.13 7.84
N ALA A 129 -5.72 17.84 9.13
CA ALA A 129 -4.59 17.49 10.00
C ALA A 129 -4.46 15.99 10.16
N SER A 130 -3.23 15.47 10.05
CA SER A 130 -2.93 14.06 10.31
C SER A 130 -2.41 13.90 11.74
N SER A 131 -2.86 12.83 12.41
CA SER A 131 -2.38 12.41 13.73
C SER A 131 -1.86 10.97 13.66
N LEU A 132 -0.82 10.69 14.43
CA LEU A 132 -0.21 9.37 14.54
C LEU A 132 -0.27 8.94 16.01
N TYR A 133 -0.75 7.73 16.28
CA TYR A 133 -0.83 7.17 17.63
C TYR A 133 -0.62 5.66 17.61
N SER A 134 -0.11 5.13 18.73
CA SER A 134 0.23 3.72 18.86
C SER A 134 -0.95 2.90 19.41
N LEU A 135 -1.02 1.63 19.05
CA LEU A 135 -1.92 0.69 19.74
C LEU A 135 -1.56 0.55 21.23
N ASP A 136 -0.33 0.87 21.64
CA ASP A 136 0.09 0.86 23.04
C ASP A 136 -0.45 2.05 23.87
N ASP A 137 -0.93 3.11 23.20
CA ASP A 137 -1.58 4.26 23.87
C ASP A 137 -2.96 3.93 24.41
N PHE A 138 -3.58 2.84 23.94
CA PHE A 138 -4.87 2.38 24.42
C PHE A 138 -4.77 1.62 25.75
N ASP A 139 -5.85 1.61 26.54
CA ASP A 139 -5.91 0.97 27.86
C ASP A 139 -5.50 -0.51 27.81
N LYS A 140 -4.39 -0.83 28.46
CA LYS A 140 -3.80 -2.18 28.54
C LYS A 140 -4.73 -3.21 29.23
N LYS A 141 -5.69 -2.74 30.03
CA LYS A 141 -6.67 -3.64 30.66
C LYS A 141 -7.74 -4.12 29.67
N LYS A 142 -8.03 -3.30 28.65
CA LYS A 142 -9.03 -3.60 27.62
C LYS A 142 -8.44 -4.37 26.44
N ILE A 143 -7.18 -4.10 26.09
CA ILE A 143 -6.51 -4.71 24.92
C ILE A 143 -5.47 -5.73 25.40
N LYS A 144 -5.79 -7.00 25.23
CA LYS A 144 -4.94 -8.14 25.60
C LYS A 144 -4.25 -8.70 24.35
N THR A 145 -3.26 -9.58 24.56
CA THR A 145 -2.64 -10.35 23.47
C THR A 145 -3.60 -11.29 22.73
N THR A 146 -4.75 -11.59 23.34
CA THR A 146 -5.82 -12.38 22.69
C THR A 146 -6.84 -11.52 21.96
N THR A 147 -6.70 -10.21 21.99
CA THR A 147 -7.62 -9.29 21.31
C THR A 147 -7.42 -9.38 19.80
N PRO A 148 -8.49 -9.56 19.01
CA PRO A 148 -8.39 -9.62 17.55
C PRO A 148 -8.21 -8.20 16.98
N TYR A 149 -6.98 -7.69 16.92
CA TYR A 149 -6.70 -6.30 16.54
C TYR A 149 -7.29 -5.92 15.19
N ALA A 150 -7.17 -6.79 14.18
CA ALA A 150 -7.71 -6.54 12.84
C ALA A 150 -9.23 -6.30 12.87
N ALA A 151 -9.98 -7.19 13.56
CA ALA A 151 -11.44 -7.04 13.67
C ALA A 151 -11.85 -5.78 14.44
N TRP A 152 -11.12 -5.44 15.50
CA TRP A 152 -11.41 -4.24 16.27
C TRP A 152 -11.07 -2.95 15.51
N TYR A 153 -10.04 -2.99 14.65
CA TYR A 153 -9.75 -1.89 13.75
C TYR A 153 -10.87 -1.71 12.73
N ASP A 154 -11.31 -2.79 12.09
CA ASP A 154 -12.40 -2.79 11.10
C ASP A 154 -13.73 -2.29 11.70
N GLU A 155 -13.97 -2.58 13.00
CA GLU A 155 -15.10 -2.02 13.78
C GLU A 155 -14.91 -0.54 14.17
N GLY A 156 -13.81 0.12 13.81
CA GLY A 156 -13.51 1.50 14.13
C GLY A 156 -13.11 1.77 15.59
N ARG A 157 -12.85 0.72 16.40
CA ARG A 157 -12.54 0.87 17.83
C ARG A 157 -11.19 1.53 18.09
N PHE A 158 -10.31 1.51 17.12
CA PHE A 158 -8.99 2.15 17.21
C PHE A 158 -8.93 3.48 16.44
N GLY A 159 -10.01 3.91 15.79
CA GLY A 159 -9.99 5.03 14.85
C GLY A 159 -9.27 4.70 13.54
N GLY A 160 -8.97 5.71 12.72
CA GLY A 160 -8.23 5.55 11.47
C GLY A 160 -8.99 4.81 10.35
N VAL A 161 -10.26 4.45 10.56
CA VAL A 161 -11.10 3.82 9.55
C VAL A 161 -11.84 4.91 8.78
N PRO A 162 -11.90 4.85 7.43
CA PRO A 162 -12.64 5.81 6.63
C PRO A 162 -14.13 5.81 6.98
N ASP A 163 -14.70 6.99 7.23
CA ASP A 163 -16.15 7.16 7.38
C ASP A 163 -16.80 7.20 6.00
N ILE A 164 -17.31 6.05 5.56
CA ILE A 164 -17.94 5.92 4.24
C ILE A 164 -19.46 5.95 4.39
N ASN A 165 -20.05 7.07 4.01
CA ASN A 165 -21.52 7.16 3.93
C ASN A 165 -22.01 6.58 2.60
N TYR A 166 -22.39 5.29 2.63
CA TYR A 166 -22.88 4.56 1.45
C TYR A 166 -24.07 5.27 0.78
N LEU A 167 -25.05 5.76 1.56
CA LEU A 167 -26.24 6.40 1.01
C LEU A 167 -25.88 7.68 0.24
N LYS A 168 -24.94 8.46 0.76
CA LYS A 168 -24.45 9.68 0.11
C LYS A 168 -23.78 9.37 -1.23
N VAL A 169 -22.92 8.35 -1.25
CA VAL A 169 -22.24 7.91 -2.48
C VAL A 169 -23.25 7.32 -3.47
N ALA A 170 -24.16 6.48 -3.01
CA ALA A 170 -25.19 5.86 -3.85
C ALA A 170 -26.12 6.89 -4.49
N SER A 171 -26.57 7.90 -3.73
CA SER A 171 -27.41 8.98 -4.27
C SER A 171 -26.66 9.82 -5.30
N PHE A 172 -25.40 10.12 -5.07
CA PHE A 172 -24.59 10.84 -6.03
C PHE A 172 -24.43 10.08 -7.36
N ILE A 173 -24.15 8.77 -7.29
CA ILE A 173 -23.95 7.93 -8.48
C ILE A 173 -25.26 7.68 -9.23
N SER A 174 -26.37 7.46 -8.50
CA SER A 174 -27.68 7.18 -9.10
C SER A 174 -28.42 8.43 -9.58
N GLY A 175 -28.02 9.61 -9.10
CA GLY A 175 -28.78 10.85 -9.26
C GLY A 175 -30.09 10.87 -8.45
N ASP A 176 -30.28 9.92 -7.51
CA ASP A 176 -31.49 9.77 -6.72
C ASP A 176 -31.28 10.27 -5.28
N ILE A 177 -31.71 11.50 -5.02
CA ILE A 177 -31.58 12.15 -3.71
C ILE A 177 -32.50 11.51 -2.66
N SER A 178 -33.55 10.79 -3.09
CA SER A 178 -34.48 10.12 -2.16
C SER A 178 -33.81 9.07 -1.27
N LEU A 179 -32.65 8.54 -1.69
CA LEU A 179 -31.83 7.60 -0.91
C LEU A 179 -31.22 8.22 0.35
N VAL A 180 -31.00 9.53 0.34
CA VAL A 180 -30.38 10.26 1.48
C VAL A 180 -31.42 10.98 2.31
N MET A 181 -32.50 11.42 1.70
CA MET A 181 -33.57 12.23 2.29
C MET A 181 -34.94 11.67 1.88
N PRO A 182 -35.38 10.54 2.46
CA PRO A 182 -36.61 9.86 2.03
C PRO A 182 -37.87 10.68 2.26
N ASP A 183 -37.85 11.70 3.09
CA ASP A 183 -39.00 12.52 3.47
C ASP A 183 -39.06 13.90 2.78
N ILE A 184 -38.15 14.19 1.84
CA ILE A 184 -38.14 15.48 1.12
C ILE A 184 -38.67 15.31 -0.31
N ASP A 185 -39.66 16.11 -0.66
CA ASP A 185 -40.18 16.17 -2.05
C ASP A 185 -39.09 16.78 -2.96
N VAL A 186 -38.54 15.94 -3.86
CA VAL A 186 -37.39 16.22 -4.73
C VAL A 186 -37.63 17.46 -5.63
N LYS A 187 -38.87 17.90 -5.78
CA LYS A 187 -39.22 19.07 -6.61
C LYS A 187 -38.84 20.41 -6.03
N GLU A 188 -38.60 20.49 -4.71
CA GLU A 188 -38.18 21.74 -4.05
C GLU A 188 -36.65 21.95 -4.00
N LEU A 189 -35.86 20.92 -4.35
CA LEU A 189 -34.40 20.98 -4.21
C LEU A 189 -33.63 21.07 -5.53
N SER A 190 -34.31 21.05 -6.68
CA SER A 190 -33.64 20.99 -7.99
C SER A 190 -32.80 22.21 -8.34
N ASP A 191 -33.06 23.35 -7.74
CA ASP A 191 -32.42 24.61 -8.13
C ASP A 191 -31.27 25.06 -7.21
N GLY A 192 -31.10 24.46 -6.03
CA GLY A 192 -30.06 24.91 -5.08
C GLY A 192 -28.93 23.92 -4.79
N PHE A 193 -29.19 22.61 -4.98
CA PHE A 193 -28.21 21.61 -4.54
C PHE A 193 -27.08 21.35 -5.56
N PHE A 194 -27.30 21.66 -6.80
CA PHE A 194 -26.28 21.54 -7.87
C PHE A 194 -25.38 22.77 -7.96
N GLU A 195 -25.86 23.98 -7.55
CA GLU A 195 -25.03 25.18 -7.55
C GLU A 195 -23.89 25.14 -6.51
N GLU A 196 -24.02 24.38 -5.41
CA GLU A 196 -23.00 24.28 -4.39
C GLU A 196 -21.83 23.34 -4.77
N PHE A 197 -22.05 22.43 -5.74
CA PHE A 197 -21.02 21.52 -6.24
C PHE A 197 -20.23 22.03 -7.45
N ASP A 198 -20.82 22.92 -8.24
CA ASP A 198 -20.14 23.52 -9.42
C ASP A 198 -19.20 24.68 -9.04
N GLY A 199 -19.28 25.18 -7.81
CA GLY A 199 -18.46 26.30 -7.34
C GLY A 199 -17.01 25.98 -6.96
N ASP A 200 -16.65 24.71 -6.74
CA ASP A 200 -15.34 24.33 -6.16
C ASP A 200 -14.39 23.64 -7.16
N LEU A 201 -14.76 23.56 -8.44
CA LEU A 201 -13.93 22.90 -9.48
C LEU A 201 -13.30 23.87 -10.48
N SER A 202 -13.41 25.21 -10.26
CA SER A 202 -12.91 26.19 -11.23
C SER A 202 -11.70 27.01 -10.79
N ASP A 203 -11.12 26.79 -9.59
CA ASP A 203 -9.90 27.49 -9.16
C ASP A 203 -8.88 26.52 -8.53
N GLU A 204 -8.10 25.83 -9.40
CA GLU A 204 -6.68 25.50 -9.18
C GLU A 204 -6.05 25.03 -10.50
#